data_88379cc63babb2ae6f056f181293e512
#
_entry.id   88379cc63babb2ae6f056f181293e512
#
_cell.length_a   1.000
_cell.length_b   1.000
_cell.length_c   1.000
_cell.angle_alpha   90.00
_cell.angle_beta   90.00
_cell.angle_gamma   90.00
#
_symmetry.space_group_name_H-M   'P 1'
#
loop_
_entity.id
_entity.type
_entity.pdbx_description
1 polymer ?
#
loop_
_entity_poly.entity_id
_entity_poly.type
_entity_poly.pdbx_seq_one_letter_code
_entity_poly.pdbx_strand_id
1 'polypeptide(L)' 'MDMSMFQREQGYRLCLSVLEQLREKGLLTAEEFVQARAVLIEKYAPPISALSLENP' A
#
# COMPACT_ATOMS: atom_id res chain seq x y z
N MET A 1 10.14 12.55 -12.93
CA MET A 1 11.28 11.74 -12.51
C MET A 1 10.80 10.40 -12.01
N ASP A 2 11.43 9.34 -12.48
CA ASP A 2 10.99 8.00 -12.13
C ASP A 2 11.60 7.55 -10.81
N MET A 3 10.76 6.98 -9.98
CA MET A 3 11.25 6.36 -8.75
C MET A 3 11.88 5.01 -9.08
N SER A 4 12.96 4.67 -8.38
CA SER A 4 13.56 3.36 -8.52
C SER A 4 12.61 2.30 -7.95
N MET A 5 12.88 1.02 -8.28
CA MET A 5 12.09 -0.08 -7.71
C MET A 5 12.12 -0.07 -6.20
N PHE A 6 13.30 0.23 -5.63
CA PHE A 6 13.45 0.29 -4.19
C PHE A 6 12.60 1.41 -3.59
N GLN A 7 12.61 2.59 -4.21
CA GLN A 7 11.82 3.71 -3.71
C GLN A 7 10.33 3.44 -3.79
N ARG A 8 9.89 2.81 -4.87
CA ARG A 8 8.47 2.48 -5.02
C ARG A 8 8.01 1.50 -3.96
N GLU A 9 8.80 0.47 -3.72
CA GLU A 9 8.46 -0.54 -2.73
C GLU A 9 8.46 0.07 -1.33
N GLN A 10 9.49 0.83 -1.01
CA GLN A 10 9.62 1.44 0.30
C GLN A 10 8.50 2.45 0.56
N GLY A 11 8.20 3.30 -0.42
CA GLY A 11 7.14 4.29 -0.29
C GLY A 11 5.80 3.63 -0.04
N TYR A 12 5.51 2.57 -0.79
CA TYR A 12 4.27 1.83 -0.61
C TYR A 12 4.18 1.26 0.80
N ARG A 13 5.26 0.64 1.28
CA ARG A 13 5.25 0.00 2.60
C ARG A 13 5.08 1.00 3.74
N LEU A 14 5.68 2.17 3.61
CA LEU A 14 5.53 3.21 4.61
C LEU A 14 4.09 3.70 4.68
N CYS A 15 3.49 3.96 3.54
CA CYS A 15 2.10 4.41 3.50
C CYS A 15 1.15 3.32 3.97
N LEU A 16 1.44 2.07 3.60
CA LEU A 16 0.62 0.95 4.05
C LEU A 16 0.66 0.81 5.56
N SER A 17 1.84 1.01 6.16
CA SER A 17 1.99 0.95 7.61
C SER A 17 1.11 1.96 8.30
N VAL A 18 1.02 3.18 7.77
CA VAL A 18 0.14 4.21 8.31
C VAL A 18 -1.31 3.79 8.21
N LEU A 19 -1.71 3.22 7.06
CA LEU A 19 -3.08 2.75 6.87
C LEU A 19 -3.43 1.66 7.87
N GLU A 20 -2.49 0.75 8.12
CA GLU A 20 -2.71 -0.34 9.08
C GLU A 20 -2.91 0.21 10.48
N GLN A 21 -2.15 1.22 10.87
CA GLN A 21 -2.32 1.86 12.17
C GLN A 21 -3.68 2.53 12.29
N LEU A 22 -4.11 3.21 11.25
CA LEU A 22 -5.42 3.85 11.25
C LEU A 22 -6.54 2.84 11.38
N ARG A 23 -6.39 1.71 10.72
CA ARG A 23 -7.38 0.64 10.83
C ARG A 23 -7.43 0.06 12.23
N GLU A 24 -6.27 -0.16 12.85
CA GLU A 24 -6.21 -0.69 14.20
C GLU A 24 -6.87 0.25 15.20
N LYS A 25 -6.77 1.56 14.98
CA LYS A 25 -7.36 2.55 15.84
C LYS A 25 -8.84 2.78 15.57
N GLY A 26 -9.40 2.05 14.60
CA GLY A 26 -10.80 2.19 14.26
C GLY A 26 -11.14 3.41 13.43
N LEU A 27 -10.12 4.06 12.85
CA LEU A 27 -10.32 5.24 12.02
C LEU A 27 -10.59 4.91 10.56
N LEU A 28 -10.36 3.66 10.16
CA LEU A 28 -10.65 3.16 8.82
C LEU A 28 -11.41 1.86 8.93
N THR A 29 -12.44 1.71 8.10
CA THR A 29 -13.10 0.42 7.96
C THR A 29 -12.26 -0.50 7.10
N ALA A 30 -12.55 -1.80 7.12
CA ALA A 30 -11.83 -2.76 6.27
C ALA A 30 -11.98 -2.39 4.80
N GLU A 31 -13.17 -1.94 4.39
CA GLU A 31 -13.43 -1.56 3.02
C GLU A 31 -12.62 -0.32 2.62
N GLU A 32 -12.58 0.67 3.50
CA GLU A 32 -11.78 1.86 3.24
C GLU A 32 -10.30 1.53 3.14
N PHE A 33 -9.83 0.62 3.99
CA PHE A 33 -8.44 0.18 3.96
C PHE A 33 -8.10 -0.46 2.63
N VAL A 34 -8.97 -1.34 2.12
CA VAL A 34 -8.74 -2.01 0.84
C VAL A 34 -8.70 -1.00 -0.30
N GLN A 35 -9.60 -0.04 -0.30
CA GLN A 35 -9.63 1.00 -1.33
C GLN A 35 -8.38 1.87 -1.30
N ALA A 36 -7.95 2.26 -0.11
CA ALA A 36 -6.75 3.07 0.03
C ALA A 36 -5.51 2.31 -0.42
N ARG A 37 -5.44 1.02 -0.09
CA ARG A 37 -4.32 0.18 -0.52
C ARG A 37 -4.27 0.08 -2.04
N ALA A 38 -5.43 -0.06 -2.69
CA ALA A 38 -5.49 -0.12 -4.13
C ALA A 38 -4.94 1.15 -4.77
N VAL A 39 -5.24 2.31 -4.18
CA VAL A 39 -4.72 3.58 -4.66
C VAL A 39 -3.20 3.63 -4.51
N LEU A 40 -2.68 3.12 -3.40
CA LEU A 40 -1.24 3.08 -3.18
C LEU A 40 -0.53 2.19 -4.20
N ILE A 41 -1.12 1.05 -4.51
CA ILE A 41 -0.55 0.14 -5.50
C ILE A 41 -0.50 0.83 -6.86
N GLU A 42 -1.55 1.53 -7.22
CA GLU A 42 -1.61 2.24 -8.48
C GLU A 42 -0.58 3.37 -8.53
N LYS A 43 -0.43 4.10 -7.43
CA LYS A 43 0.47 5.24 -7.37
C LYS A 43 1.95 4.84 -7.37
N TYR A 44 2.29 3.87 -6.55
CA TYR A 44 3.70 3.47 -6.38
C TYR A 44 4.10 2.29 -7.25
N ALA A 45 3.13 1.51 -7.72
CA ALA A 45 3.40 0.30 -8.51
C ALA A 45 4.49 -0.56 -7.89
N PRO A 46 4.35 -0.95 -6.59
CA PRO A 46 5.41 -1.70 -5.91
C PRO A 46 5.56 -3.09 -6.55
N PRO A 47 6.76 -3.44 -7.05
CA PRO A 47 6.90 -4.68 -7.81
C PRO A 47 6.69 -5.94 -6.99
N ILE A 48 7.15 -5.96 -5.75
CA ILE A 48 7.05 -7.16 -4.92
C ILE A 48 5.70 -7.23 -4.21
N SER A 49 5.29 -6.13 -3.59
CA SER A 49 4.05 -6.12 -2.82
C SER A 49 2.82 -6.31 -3.72
N ALA A 50 2.86 -5.78 -4.94
CA ALA A 50 1.77 -5.97 -5.88
C ALA A 50 1.64 -7.45 -6.28
N LEU A 51 2.77 -8.12 -6.49
CA LEU A 51 2.75 -9.55 -6.80
C LEU A 51 2.20 -10.37 -5.65
N SER A 52 2.53 -9.99 -4.42
CA SER A 52 2.04 -10.70 -3.24
C SER A 52 0.52 -10.62 -3.14
N LEU A 53 -0.07 -9.51 -3.57
CA LEU A 53 -1.52 -9.36 -3.54
C LEU A 53 -2.20 -10.19 -4.61
N GLU A 54 -1.55 -10.40 -5.74
CA GLU A 54 -2.10 -11.19 -6.83
C GLU A 54 -2.03 -12.68 -6.57
N ASN A 55 -1.15 -13.11 -5.70
CA ASN A 55 -0.97 -14.52 -5.36
C ASN A 55 -1.35 -14.74 -3.91
N PRO A 56 -2.63 -14.99 -3.65
CA PRO A 56 -3.10 -15.24 -2.29
C PRO A 56 -2.57 -16.53 -1.71
#